data_1b99317f22ed94a3129776fa211ce4bd
#
_entry.id   1b99317f22ed94a3129776fa211ce4bd
#
_cell.length_a   1.000
_cell.length_b   1.000
_cell.length_c   1.000
_cell.angle_alpha   90.00
_cell.angle_beta   90.00
_cell.angle_gamma   90.00
#
_symmetry.space_group_name_H-M   'P 1'
#
loop_
_entity.id
_entity.type
_entity.pdbx_description
1 polymer ?
#
loop_
_entity_poly.entity_id
_entity_poly.type
_entity_poly.pdbx_seq_one_letter_code
_entity_poly.pdbx_strand_id
1 'polypeptide(L)'
;ERVPDPAQVADPAKRAGIERALAYMGLTAGTPMKQVKVDTVFIGSCTNSRIEDLRAAAAVLKGRKVTAPRVMVVPGSHRVKLQAEAEGLHTIFTAAGADWREPGCSMCLAMNPDKLAPGERSASTSNRNFEGRQGRGGRTHLVSPAVAAATAVAGHFATPSDLK
;
A
#
# COMPACT_ATOMS: atom_id res chain seq x y z
N GLU A 1 -0.59 -14.42 -8.55
CA GLU A 1 0.56 -13.80 -9.21
C GLU A 1 1.85 -14.13 -8.47
N ARG A 2 2.98 -14.11 -9.20
CA ARG A 2 4.33 -14.39 -8.68
C ARG A 2 5.28 -13.26 -9.04
N VAL A 3 6.34 -13.13 -8.28
CA VAL A 3 7.47 -12.24 -8.59
C VAL A 3 8.07 -12.68 -9.94
N PRO A 4 8.31 -11.74 -10.88
CA PRO A 4 8.88 -12.06 -12.18
C PRO A 4 10.20 -12.81 -12.06
N ASP A 5 10.42 -13.76 -12.99
CA ASP A 5 11.67 -14.51 -13.08
C ASP A 5 12.49 -14.00 -14.28
N PRO A 6 13.66 -13.37 -14.04
CA PRO A 6 14.52 -12.87 -15.10
C PRO A 6 14.98 -13.97 -16.08
N ALA A 7 15.11 -15.20 -15.60
CA ALA A 7 15.54 -16.33 -16.44
C ALA A 7 14.54 -16.65 -17.57
N GLN A 8 13.28 -16.27 -17.41
CA GLN A 8 12.24 -16.48 -18.41
C GLN A 8 12.14 -15.35 -19.45
N VAL A 9 12.98 -14.32 -19.34
CA VAL A 9 12.97 -13.16 -20.23
C VAL A 9 14.10 -13.27 -21.25
N ALA A 10 13.73 -13.37 -22.53
CA ALA A 10 14.70 -13.54 -23.61
C ALA A 10 15.55 -12.28 -23.87
N ASP A 11 14.95 -11.08 -23.73
CA ASP A 11 15.63 -9.81 -23.95
C ASP A 11 16.64 -9.50 -22.84
N PRO A 12 17.96 -9.41 -23.16
CA PRO A 12 18.99 -9.16 -22.15
C PRO A 12 18.83 -7.84 -21.39
N ALA A 13 18.37 -6.78 -22.06
CA ALA A 13 18.18 -5.47 -21.44
C ALA A 13 17.01 -5.49 -20.43
N LYS A 14 15.91 -6.14 -20.80
CA LYS A 14 14.77 -6.35 -19.90
C LYS A 14 15.13 -7.25 -18.74
N ARG A 15 15.88 -8.32 -18.98
CA ARG A 15 16.39 -9.22 -17.94
C ARG A 15 17.19 -8.47 -16.89
N ALA A 16 18.19 -7.69 -17.32
CA ALA A 16 19.02 -6.88 -16.44
C ALA A 16 18.19 -5.84 -15.66
N GLY A 17 17.16 -5.26 -16.29
CA GLY A 17 16.21 -4.36 -15.60
C GLY A 17 15.43 -5.04 -14.48
N ILE A 18 14.93 -6.25 -14.73
CA ILE A 18 14.22 -7.05 -13.72
C ILE A 18 15.16 -7.44 -12.58
N GLU A 19 16.37 -7.90 -12.88
CA GLU A 19 17.37 -8.25 -11.86
C GLU A 19 17.68 -7.08 -10.92
N ARG A 20 17.88 -5.88 -11.47
CA ARG A 20 18.08 -4.65 -10.66
C ARG A 20 16.87 -4.33 -9.80
N ALA A 21 15.66 -4.42 -10.38
CA ALA A 21 14.43 -4.17 -9.66
C ALA A 21 14.22 -5.17 -8.51
N LEU A 22 14.47 -6.47 -8.73
CA LEU A 22 14.37 -7.49 -7.70
C LEU A 22 15.39 -7.26 -6.57
N ALA A 23 16.62 -6.88 -6.91
CA ALA A 23 17.65 -6.55 -5.92
C ALA A 23 17.23 -5.36 -5.05
N TYR A 24 16.77 -4.27 -5.67
CA TYR A 24 16.28 -3.10 -4.93
C TYR A 24 15.06 -3.44 -4.06
N MET A 25 14.09 -4.14 -4.61
CA MET A 25 12.86 -4.52 -3.91
C MET A 25 13.07 -5.67 -2.91
N GLY A 26 14.23 -6.30 -2.88
CA GLY A 26 14.52 -7.43 -2.00
C GLY A 26 13.57 -8.60 -2.23
N LEU A 27 13.30 -8.92 -3.48
CA LEU A 27 12.40 -9.98 -3.88
C LEU A 27 13.17 -11.13 -4.53
N THR A 28 12.72 -12.37 -4.25
CA THR A 28 13.21 -13.58 -4.90
C THR A 28 12.30 -13.93 -6.07
N ALA A 29 12.91 -14.19 -7.23
CA ALA A 29 12.19 -14.61 -8.44
C ALA A 29 11.28 -15.82 -8.16
N GLY A 30 10.10 -15.83 -8.78
CA GLY A 30 9.12 -16.92 -8.66
C GLY A 30 8.35 -16.98 -7.34
N THR A 31 8.68 -16.15 -6.34
CA THR A 31 7.96 -16.12 -5.06
C THR A 31 6.50 -15.72 -5.27
N PRO A 32 5.53 -16.46 -4.72
CA PRO A 32 4.13 -16.04 -4.73
C PRO A 32 3.96 -14.70 -3.98
N MET A 33 3.26 -13.74 -4.59
CA MET A 33 3.06 -12.42 -3.96
C MET A 33 2.40 -12.52 -2.58
N LYS A 34 1.55 -13.50 -2.35
CA LYS A 34 0.92 -13.78 -1.05
C LYS A 34 1.90 -14.17 0.06
N GLN A 35 3.13 -14.47 -0.25
CA GLN A 35 4.19 -14.74 0.74
C GLN A 35 5.05 -13.51 1.05
N VAL A 36 4.85 -12.42 0.32
CA VAL A 36 5.61 -11.17 0.51
C VAL A 36 4.94 -10.34 1.58
N LYS A 37 5.58 -10.23 2.74
CA LYS A 37 5.11 -9.43 3.88
C LYS A 37 5.28 -7.95 3.62
N VAL A 38 4.44 -7.14 4.26
CA VAL A 38 4.52 -5.68 4.25
C VAL A 38 4.69 -5.13 5.66
N ASP A 39 5.45 -4.04 5.78
CA ASP A 39 5.67 -3.34 7.05
C ASP A 39 4.65 -2.20 7.21
N THR A 40 4.27 -1.59 6.10
CA THR A 40 3.37 -0.43 6.08
C THR A 40 2.35 -0.56 4.96
N VAL A 41 1.12 -0.13 5.24
CA VAL A 41 0.08 0.08 4.24
C VAL A 41 -0.31 1.54 4.25
N PHE A 42 -0.30 2.16 3.08
CA PHE A 42 -0.68 3.55 2.88
C PHE A 42 -1.87 3.64 1.93
N ILE A 43 -3.01 4.09 2.46
CA ILE A 43 -4.21 4.39 1.68
C ILE A 43 -4.33 5.91 1.64
N GLY A 44 -3.91 6.51 0.53
CA GLY A 44 -3.80 7.95 0.40
C GLY A 44 -3.59 8.39 -1.04
N SER A 45 -3.14 9.60 -1.20
CA SER A 45 -2.96 10.40 -2.40
C SER A 45 -4.23 11.13 -2.85
N CYS A 46 -4.03 12.29 -3.50
CA CYS A 46 -5.14 13.12 -3.97
C CYS A 46 -5.96 12.45 -5.10
N THR A 47 -5.39 11.48 -5.81
CA THR A 47 -6.04 10.77 -6.92
C THR A 47 -6.66 9.44 -6.53
N ASN A 48 -6.14 8.77 -5.50
CA ASN A 48 -6.54 7.41 -5.09
C ASN A 48 -7.04 7.35 -3.64
N SER A 49 -7.51 8.45 -3.10
CA SER A 49 -8.16 8.55 -1.80
C SER A 49 -9.39 9.46 -1.88
N ARG A 50 -10.14 9.30 -2.96
CA ARG A 50 -11.47 9.88 -3.15
C ARG A 50 -12.46 9.15 -2.25
N ILE A 51 -13.68 9.67 -2.15
CA ILE A 51 -14.68 9.04 -1.30
C ILE A 51 -15.00 7.60 -1.73
N GLU A 52 -15.02 7.32 -3.02
CA GLU A 52 -15.24 5.97 -3.56
C GLU A 52 -14.13 5.00 -3.16
N ASP A 53 -12.89 5.47 -3.19
CA ASP A 53 -11.72 4.69 -2.80
C ASP A 53 -11.74 4.35 -1.30
N LEU A 54 -12.12 5.34 -0.48
CA LEU A 54 -12.28 5.15 0.97
C LEU A 54 -13.44 4.20 1.29
N ARG A 55 -14.56 4.30 0.56
CA ARG A 55 -15.67 3.36 0.70
C ARG A 55 -15.24 1.93 0.36
N ALA A 56 -14.50 1.74 -0.74
CA ALA A 56 -14.00 0.43 -1.16
C ALA A 56 -13.06 -0.17 -0.12
N ALA A 57 -12.12 0.61 0.40
CA ALA A 57 -11.21 0.17 1.45
C ALA A 57 -11.95 -0.14 2.77
N ALA A 58 -12.88 0.71 3.18
CA ALA A 58 -13.69 0.52 4.38
C ALA A 58 -14.55 -0.75 4.29
N ALA A 59 -15.12 -1.05 3.13
CA ALA A 59 -15.90 -2.28 2.92
C ALA A 59 -15.06 -3.54 3.17
N VAL A 60 -13.80 -3.54 2.79
CA VAL A 60 -12.87 -4.66 3.05
C VAL A 60 -12.49 -4.74 4.53
N LEU A 61 -12.28 -3.60 5.19
CA LEU A 61 -11.84 -3.55 6.59
C LEU A 61 -12.98 -3.75 7.62
N LYS A 62 -14.23 -3.55 7.20
CA LYS A 62 -15.39 -3.64 8.10
C LYS A 62 -15.45 -4.98 8.83
N GLY A 63 -15.45 -4.94 10.16
CA GLY A 63 -15.49 -6.12 11.01
C GLY A 63 -14.18 -6.92 11.09
N ARG A 64 -13.08 -6.39 10.53
CA ARG A 64 -11.76 -7.02 10.54
C ARG A 64 -10.75 -6.18 11.31
N LYS A 65 -9.63 -6.81 11.69
CA LYS A 65 -8.48 -6.14 12.29
C LYS A 65 -7.28 -6.20 11.36
N VAL A 66 -6.53 -5.12 11.30
CA VAL A 66 -5.26 -5.08 10.55
C VAL A 66 -4.18 -5.85 11.31
N THR A 67 -3.31 -6.54 10.59
CA THR A 67 -2.13 -7.22 11.12
C THR A 67 -0.83 -6.61 10.64
N ALA A 68 -0.87 -5.81 9.57
CA ALA A 68 0.30 -5.04 9.15
C ALA A 68 0.75 -4.07 10.28
N PRO A 69 2.06 -3.93 10.53
CA PRO A 69 2.56 -3.14 11.66
C PRO A 69 2.13 -1.68 11.66
N ARG A 70 2.02 -1.06 10.49
CA ARG A 70 1.58 0.33 10.34
C ARG A 70 0.61 0.48 9.18
N VAL A 71 -0.57 1.01 9.46
CA VAL A 71 -1.60 1.27 8.44
C VAL A 71 -2.07 2.70 8.58
N MET A 72 -1.91 3.50 7.52
CA MET A 72 -2.31 4.90 7.48
C MET A 72 -3.37 5.11 6.41
N VAL A 73 -4.41 5.86 6.76
CA VAL A 73 -5.47 6.28 5.83
C VAL A 73 -5.51 7.81 5.81
N VAL A 74 -5.20 8.38 4.65
CA VAL A 74 -5.12 9.82 4.43
C VAL A 74 -6.15 10.22 3.38
N PRO A 75 -7.22 10.94 3.75
CA PRO A 75 -8.21 11.45 2.80
C PRO A 75 -7.58 12.33 1.72
N GLY A 76 -8.10 12.28 0.50
CA GLY A 76 -7.57 13.02 -0.63
C GLY A 76 -7.72 14.54 -0.54
N SER A 77 -8.67 15.02 0.27
CA SER A 77 -8.90 16.44 0.54
C SER A 77 -9.68 16.60 1.84
N HIS A 78 -9.72 17.83 2.36
CA HIS A 78 -10.53 18.15 3.54
C HIS A 78 -12.03 17.88 3.31
N ARG A 79 -12.52 18.18 2.12
CA ARG A 79 -13.92 17.90 1.75
C ARG A 79 -14.22 16.40 1.79
N VAL A 80 -13.32 15.58 1.25
CA VAL A 80 -13.44 14.11 1.29
C VAL A 80 -13.38 13.60 2.72
N LYS A 81 -12.53 14.18 3.58
CA LYS A 81 -12.46 13.85 5.00
C LYS A 81 -13.80 14.07 5.69
N LEU A 82 -14.38 15.27 5.53
CA LEU A 82 -15.67 15.60 6.14
C LEU A 82 -16.78 14.66 5.67
N GLN A 83 -16.81 14.33 4.38
CA GLN A 83 -17.79 13.40 3.83
C GLN A 83 -17.59 11.98 4.37
N ALA A 84 -16.36 11.49 4.44
CA ALA A 84 -16.05 10.17 5.00
C ALA A 84 -16.45 10.08 6.49
N GLU A 85 -16.23 11.14 7.25
CA GLU A 85 -16.63 11.21 8.66
C GLU A 85 -18.15 11.24 8.81
N ALA A 86 -18.87 11.99 7.96
CA ALA A 86 -20.32 12.00 7.95
C ALA A 86 -20.92 10.61 7.59
N GLU A 87 -20.24 9.84 6.76
CA GLU A 87 -20.63 8.46 6.41
C GLU A 87 -20.17 7.42 7.44
N GLY A 88 -19.40 7.81 8.46
CA GLY A 88 -18.87 6.90 9.48
C GLY A 88 -17.71 6.03 9.04
N LEU A 89 -17.07 6.31 7.90
CA LEU A 89 -15.96 5.51 7.37
C LEU A 89 -14.73 5.56 8.30
N HIS A 90 -14.45 6.70 8.93
CA HIS A 90 -13.34 6.86 9.87
C HIS A 90 -13.45 5.91 11.06
N THR A 91 -14.68 5.60 11.54
CA THR A 91 -14.89 4.65 12.62
C THR A 91 -14.55 3.22 12.21
N ILE A 92 -14.80 2.86 10.95
CA ILE A 92 -14.43 1.55 10.38
C ILE A 92 -12.91 1.43 10.35
N PHE A 93 -12.20 2.45 9.87
CA PHE A 93 -10.74 2.44 9.81
C PHE A 93 -10.10 2.36 11.21
N THR A 94 -10.54 3.20 12.13
CA THR A 94 -10.00 3.21 13.50
C THR A 94 -10.34 1.95 14.27
N ALA A 95 -11.53 1.40 14.11
CA ALA A 95 -11.92 0.12 14.70
C ALA A 95 -11.09 -1.05 14.15
N ALA A 96 -10.67 -1.00 12.91
CA ALA A 96 -9.77 -1.99 12.31
C ALA A 96 -8.32 -1.87 12.82
N GLY A 97 -7.94 -0.74 13.40
CA GLY A 97 -6.59 -0.45 13.89
C GLY A 97 -5.73 0.38 12.93
N ALA A 98 -6.35 1.02 11.93
CA ALA A 98 -5.68 1.96 11.05
C ALA A 98 -5.68 3.39 11.63
N ASP A 99 -4.63 4.15 11.31
CA ASP A 99 -4.54 5.57 11.65
C ASP A 99 -5.33 6.41 10.64
N TRP A 100 -6.36 7.08 11.11
CA TRP A 100 -7.09 8.08 10.34
C TRP A 100 -6.38 9.42 10.45
N ARG A 101 -5.88 9.93 9.31
CA ARG A 101 -5.02 11.12 9.26
C ARG A 101 -5.73 12.34 8.67
N GLU A 102 -5.11 13.52 8.88
CA GLU A 102 -5.48 14.73 8.17
C GLU A 102 -5.09 14.65 6.69
N PRO A 103 -5.86 15.31 5.78
CA PRO A 103 -5.48 15.41 4.37
C PRO A 103 -4.11 16.05 4.20
N GLY A 104 -3.30 15.49 3.31
CA GLY A 104 -1.97 15.98 3.05
C GLY A 104 -1.14 14.96 2.25
N CYS A 105 0.10 15.31 1.97
CA CYS A 105 0.99 14.43 1.21
C CYS A 105 1.46 13.22 2.03
N SER A 106 1.59 13.37 3.36
CA SER A 106 1.99 12.30 4.25
C SER A 106 3.12 11.45 3.65
N MET A 107 2.99 10.13 3.68
CA MET A 107 3.98 9.21 3.11
C MET A 107 4.08 9.26 1.57
N CYS A 108 3.14 9.90 0.88
CA CYS A 108 3.16 9.96 -0.60
C CYS A 108 4.44 10.57 -1.18
N LEU A 109 5.06 11.52 -0.48
CA LEU A 109 6.30 12.19 -0.89
C LEU A 109 7.43 12.07 0.13
N ALA A 110 7.20 11.44 1.27
CA ALA A 110 8.17 11.32 2.37
C ALA A 110 8.77 12.67 2.83
N MET A 111 7.98 13.74 2.74
CA MET A 111 8.42 15.09 3.14
C MET A 111 8.25 15.40 4.62
N ASN A 112 7.74 14.45 5.39
CA ASN A 112 7.49 14.54 6.83
C ASN A 112 8.00 13.27 7.53
N PRO A 113 7.79 13.11 8.85
CA PRO A 113 8.17 11.89 9.57
C PRO A 113 7.51 10.60 9.06
N ASP A 114 6.39 10.69 8.34
CA ASP A 114 5.71 9.55 7.74
C ASP A 114 6.48 9.06 6.49
N LYS A 115 7.54 8.31 6.71
CA LYS A 115 8.36 7.73 5.64
C LYS A 115 8.78 6.32 6.00
N LEU A 116 9.17 5.56 4.97
CA LEU A 116 9.76 4.24 5.14
C LEU A 116 11.22 4.36 5.59
N ALA A 117 11.61 3.51 6.51
CA ALA A 117 13.01 3.25 6.77
C ALA A 117 13.62 2.39 5.64
N PRO A 118 14.97 2.42 5.48
CA PRO A 118 15.63 1.57 4.50
C PRO A 118 15.27 0.09 4.68
N GLY A 119 14.85 -0.57 3.60
CA GLY A 119 14.44 -1.95 3.61
C GLY A 119 12.99 -2.21 3.98
N GLU A 120 12.27 -1.24 4.55
CA GLU A 120 10.83 -1.38 4.80
C GLU A 120 10.02 -1.47 3.50
N ARG A 121 9.00 -2.31 3.52
CA ARG A 121 8.12 -2.57 2.38
C ARG A 121 6.75 -2.00 2.62
N SER A 122 6.23 -1.26 1.63
CA SER A 122 4.86 -0.75 1.69
C SER A 122 3.99 -1.23 0.54
N ALA A 123 2.71 -1.46 0.84
CA ALA A 123 1.63 -1.46 -0.13
C ALA A 123 0.97 -0.07 -0.10
N SER A 124 0.94 0.61 -1.23
CA SER A 124 0.55 2.02 -1.30
C SER A 124 -0.42 2.28 -2.45
N THR A 125 -1.42 3.11 -2.20
CA THR A 125 -2.33 3.60 -3.23
C THR A 125 -1.83 4.89 -3.91
N SER A 126 -0.57 5.27 -3.72
CA SER A 126 0.04 6.40 -4.41
C SER A 126 -0.08 6.26 -5.93
N ASN A 127 -0.10 7.38 -6.63
CA ASN A 127 -0.28 7.41 -8.09
C ASN A 127 1.03 7.28 -8.88
N ARG A 128 2.17 7.37 -8.22
CA ARG A 128 3.51 7.27 -8.83
C ARG A 128 4.46 6.54 -7.90
N ASN A 129 5.41 5.84 -8.50
CA ASN A 129 6.49 5.19 -7.78
C ASN A 129 7.82 5.40 -8.48
N PHE A 130 8.86 5.62 -7.69
CA PHE A 130 10.27 5.58 -8.06
C PHE A 130 11.10 5.28 -6.82
N GLU A 131 12.32 4.87 -7.00
CA GLU A 131 13.22 4.53 -5.88
C GLU A 131 13.35 5.70 -4.88
N GLY A 132 13.05 5.43 -3.62
CA GLY A 132 13.14 6.41 -2.54
C GLY A 132 11.98 7.39 -2.41
N ARG A 133 10.91 7.29 -3.22
CA ARG A 133 9.76 8.22 -3.13
C ARG A 133 9.13 8.27 -1.74
N GLN A 134 8.98 7.14 -1.09
CA GLN A 134 8.40 7.03 0.27
C GLN A 134 9.46 6.92 1.37
N GLY A 135 10.70 7.23 1.05
CA GLY A 135 11.86 7.16 1.95
C GLY A 135 13.03 6.46 1.27
N ARG A 136 14.24 6.93 1.53
CA ARG A 136 15.45 6.35 0.96
C ARG A 136 15.60 4.88 1.33
N GLY A 137 15.75 4.01 0.33
CA GLY A 137 15.83 2.56 0.52
C GLY A 137 14.49 1.89 0.82
N GLY A 138 13.38 2.64 0.87
CA GLY A 138 12.04 2.10 1.01
C GLY A 138 11.59 1.33 -0.24
N ARG A 139 10.81 0.28 -0.02
CA ARG A 139 10.34 -0.66 -1.05
C ARG A 139 8.84 -0.53 -1.22
N THR A 140 8.42 0.27 -2.19
CA THR A 140 7.00 0.59 -2.42
C THR A 140 6.41 -0.24 -3.55
N HIS A 141 5.24 -0.82 -3.30
CA HIS A 141 4.39 -1.45 -4.30
C HIS A 141 3.10 -0.65 -4.47
N LEU A 142 2.74 -0.32 -5.71
CA LEU A 142 1.47 0.35 -5.99
C LEU A 142 0.34 -0.67 -6.08
N VAL A 143 -0.73 -0.41 -5.36
CA VAL A 143 -1.91 -1.28 -5.29
C VAL A 143 -3.20 -0.46 -5.31
N SER A 144 -4.33 -1.10 -5.60
CA SER A 144 -5.64 -0.46 -5.46
C SER A 144 -6.05 -0.31 -4.00
N PRO A 145 -7.00 0.60 -3.66
CA PRO A 145 -7.49 0.74 -2.29
C PRO A 145 -8.02 -0.56 -1.68
N ALA A 146 -8.73 -1.38 -2.44
CA ALA A 146 -9.24 -2.66 -1.97
C ALA A 146 -8.12 -3.68 -1.68
N VAL A 147 -7.09 -3.74 -2.53
CA VAL A 147 -5.91 -4.59 -2.31
C VAL A 147 -5.08 -4.07 -1.13
N ALA A 148 -4.93 -2.75 -0.99
CA ALA A 148 -4.25 -2.17 0.18
C ALA A 148 -4.95 -2.56 1.49
N ALA A 149 -6.27 -2.45 1.55
CA ALA A 149 -7.05 -2.84 2.71
C ALA A 149 -6.93 -4.35 3.01
N ALA A 150 -7.04 -5.21 1.99
CA ALA A 150 -6.86 -6.65 2.17
C ALA A 150 -5.44 -7.00 2.66
N THR A 151 -4.43 -6.34 2.11
CA THR A 151 -3.03 -6.48 2.53
C THR A 151 -2.82 -6.02 3.97
N ALA A 152 -3.49 -4.94 4.40
CA ALA A 152 -3.45 -4.47 5.78
C ALA A 152 -3.98 -5.53 6.76
N VAL A 153 -5.06 -6.21 6.41
CA VAL A 153 -5.63 -7.30 7.22
C VAL A 153 -4.71 -8.52 7.25
N ALA A 154 -4.19 -8.91 6.10
CA ALA A 154 -3.36 -10.13 5.98
C ALA A 154 -1.93 -9.96 6.50
N GLY A 155 -1.36 -8.74 6.46
CA GLY A 155 0.05 -8.48 6.76
C GLY A 155 1.03 -8.87 5.64
N HIS A 156 0.50 -9.37 4.53
CA HIS A 156 1.19 -9.71 3.30
C HIS A 156 0.29 -9.34 2.10
N PHE A 157 0.83 -9.33 0.89
CA PHE A 157 -0.01 -9.01 -0.28
C PHE A 157 -1.19 -9.98 -0.41
N ALA A 158 -2.39 -9.42 -0.43
CA ALA A 158 -3.63 -10.15 -0.52
C ALA A 158 -4.67 -9.35 -1.32
N THR A 159 -5.64 -10.07 -1.89
CA THR A 159 -6.85 -9.49 -2.48
C THR A 159 -8.02 -9.66 -1.53
N PRO A 160 -9.14 -8.90 -1.69
CA PRO A 160 -10.32 -9.10 -0.86
C PRO A 160 -10.87 -10.54 -0.87
N SER A 161 -10.74 -11.24 -1.98
CA SER A 161 -11.15 -12.64 -2.11
C SER A 161 -10.29 -13.63 -1.30
N ASP A 162 -9.10 -13.22 -0.86
CA ASP A 162 -8.23 -14.02 -0.02
C ASP A 162 -8.61 -13.96 1.47
N LEU A 163 -9.44 -12.98 1.84
CA LEU A 163 -9.93 -12.79 3.21
C LEU A 163 -11.23 -13.58 3.40
N LYS A 164 -11.13 -14.77 3.88
CA LYS A 164 -12.29 -15.61 4.24
C LYS A 164 -12.65 -15.46 5.72
#